data_a7701150960a8cabc72b48cea39d2cf3
#
_entry.id   a7701150960a8cabc72b48cea39d2cf3
#
_cell.length_a   1.000
_cell.length_b   1.000
_cell.length_c   1.000
_cell.angle_alpha   90.00
_cell.angle_beta   90.00
_cell.angle_gamma   90.00
#
_symmetry.space_group_name_H-M   'P 1'
#
loop_
_entity.id
_entity.type
_entity.pdbx_description
1 polymer ?
#
loop_
_entity_poly.entity_id
_entity_poly.type
_entity_poly.pdbx_seq_one_letter_code
_entity_poly.pdbx_strand_id
1 'polypeptide(L)'
;PPLRLPSRGDFLRNRAGVTVTDRHKRDTLVRGFYAPSQVRYYARLDVDSLDMGLLDPILTGVISDTRGHASADLVLQGQRREADLTGEIRVTGLSTRVDFTQVPYTMPRAVLSVKGNRFRASNVPIFDPEGNEGRFDIDLSLQHLSNIAYDVRVAPRQMMVLNTTPQDNDSFYGRVYATGSARISGDKGLVKMDIAATTED
;
A
#
# COMPACT_ATOMS: atom_id res chain seq x y z
N PRO A 1 -4.53 21.80 15.78
CA PRO A 1 -5.87 22.40 15.85
C PRO A 1 -6.89 21.28 15.68
N PRO A 2 -8.03 21.35 16.41
CA PRO A 2 -9.04 20.31 16.30
C PRO A 2 -9.62 20.32 14.89
N LEU A 3 -9.85 19.14 14.35
CA LEU A 3 -10.50 18.92 13.06
C LEU A 3 -11.90 19.58 13.12
N ARG A 4 -12.09 20.65 12.38
CA ARG A 4 -13.40 21.31 12.29
C ARG A 4 -14.19 20.60 11.18
N LEU A 5 -15.07 19.71 11.57
CA LEU A 5 -16.01 19.11 10.63
C LEU A 5 -16.89 20.21 10.04
N PRO A 6 -17.15 20.19 8.72
CA PRO A 6 -18.03 21.15 8.06
C PRO A 6 -19.43 21.07 8.67
N SER A 7 -20.06 22.23 8.80
CA SER A 7 -21.43 22.32 9.30
C SER A 7 -22.44 21.74 8.28
N ARG A 8 -23.62 21.39 8.74
CA ARG A 8 -24.74 20.96 7.86
C ARG A 8 -25.01 21.96 6.73
N GLY A 9 -24.78 23.25 6.98
CA GLY A 9 -24.94 24.32 5.98
C GLY A 9 -23.88 24.30 4.90
N ASP A 10 -22.65 23.86 5.21
CA ASP A 10 -21.56 23.76 4.25
C ASP A 10 -21.78 22.60 3.30
N PHE A 11 -22.32 21.49 3.79
CA PHE A 11 -22.74 20.36 2.95
C PHE A 11 -23.93 20.69 2.03
N LEU A 12 -24.86 21.50 2.51
CA LEU A 12 -26.03 21.93 1.72
C LEU A 12 -25.68 22.91 0.59
N ARG A 13 -24.53 23.61 0.68
CA ARG A 13 -24.00 24.47 -0.39
C ARG A 13 -23.13 23.78 -1.41
N ASN A 14 -23.13 22.45 -1.43
CA ASN A 14 -22.46 21.58 -2.40
C ASN A 14 -20.93 21.64 -2.45
N ARG A 15 -20.22 22.27 -1.51
CA ARG A 15 -18.74 22.27 -1.49
C ARG A 15 -18.23 22.45 -0.07
N ALA A 16 -18.00 21.36 0.62
CA ALA A 16 -17.21 21.37 1.83
C ALA A 16 -15.79 20.86 1.54
N GLY A 17 -14.78 21.57 2.02
CA GLY A 17 -13.40 21.15 1.95
C GLY A 17 -12.83 21.02 3.35
N VAL A 18 -12.14 19.95 3.64
CA VAL A 18 -11.37 19.77 4.87
C VAL A 18 -9.90 19.64 4.47
N THR A 19 -9.08 20.57 4.97
CA THR A 19 -7.63 20.48 4.80
C THR A 19 -7.05 19.88 6.07
N VAL A 20 -6.33 18.79 5.94
CA VAL A 20 -5.58 18.16 7.03
C VAL A 20 -4.11 18.42 6.78
N THR A 21 -3.47 19.20 7.65
CA THR A 21 -2.05 19.50 7.56
C THR A 21 -1.30 18.58 8.52
N ASP A 22 -0.31 17.85 8.00
CA ASP A 22 0.56 17.02 8.81
C ASP A 22 1.62 17.87 9.56
N ARG A 23 2.42 17.23 10.44
CA ARG A 23 3.52 17.88 11.17
C ARG A 23 4.59 18.52 10.27
N HIS A 24 4.63 18.17 9.01
CA HIS A 24 5.60 18.64 8.01
C HIS A 24 5.02 19.73 7.10
N LYS A 25 3.85 20.30 7.43
CA LYS A 25 3.13 21.32 6.64
C LYS A 25 2.76 20.86 5.23
N ARG A 26 2.56 19.56 5.03
CA ARG A 26 2.02 19.02 3.77
C ARG A 26 0.51 18.93 3.87
N ASP A 27 -0.17 19.44 2.87
CA ASP A 27 -1.61 19.55 2.90
C ASP A 27 -2.28 18.38 2.20
N THR A 28 -3.21 17.75 2.90
CA THR A 28 -4.16 16.81 2.31
C THR A 28 -5.49 17.52 2.17
N LEU A 29 -5.98 17.65 0.96
CA LEU A 29 -7.24 18.31 0.67
C LEU A 29 -8.34 17.27 0.43
N VAL A 30 -9.35 17.29 1.29
CA VAL A 30 -10.57 16.49 1.12
C VAL A 30 -11.72 17.41 0.72
N ARG A 31 -12.30 17.16 -0.44
CA ARG A 31 -13.49 17.87 -0.93
C ARG A 31 -14.62 16.90 -1.14
N GLY A 32 -15.83 17.28 -0.75
CA GLY A 32 -16.96 16.39 -0.95
C GLY A 32 -18.31 17.06 -0.76
N PHE A 33 -19.34 16.31 -1.06
CA PHE A 33 -20.72 16.66 -0.72
C PHE A 33 -21.47 15.45 -0.17
N TYR A 34 -22.43 15.71 0.68
CA TYR A 34 -23.35 14.72 1.21
C TYR A 34 -24.78 15.14 0.91
N ALA A 35 -25.55 14.28 0.25
CA ALA A 35 -26.95 14.49 -0.09
C ALA A 35 -27.83 13.57 0.76
N PRO A 36 -28.32 14.00 1.92
CA PRO A 36 -29.02 13.14 2.87
C PRO A 36 -30.34 12.59 2.33
N SER A 37 -30.99 13.29 1.39
CA SER A 37 -32.25 12.84 0.78
C SER A 37 -32.12 11.57 -0.06
N GLN A 38 -30.91 11.27 -0.57
CA GLN A 38 -30.63 10.10 -1.40
C GLN A 38 -29.61 9.15 -0.78
N VAL A 39 -29.08 9.47 0.42
CA VAL A 39 -28.00 8.72 1.09
C VAL A 39 -26.81 8.47 0.13
N ARG A 40 -26.53 9.45 -0.71
CA ARG A 40 -25.36 9.46 -1.61
C ARG A 40 -24.27 10.33 -1.02
N TYR A 41 -23.04 9.90 -1.21
CA TYR A 41 -21.86 10.69 -0.82
C TYR A 41 -20.84 10.68 -1.94
N TYR A 42 -20.08 11.75 -1.98
CA TYR A 42 -18.97 11.93 -2.87
C TYR A 42 -17.88 12.69 -2.10
N ALA A 43 -16.64 12.19 -2.15
CA ALA A 43 -15.49 12.89 -1.62
C ALA A 43 -14.33 12.73 -2.57
N ARG A 44 -13.55 13.78 -2.78
CA ARG A 44 -12.27 13.75 -3.45
C ARG A 44 -11.18 13.93 -2.41
N LEU A 45 -10.18 13.06 -2.47
CA LEU A 45 -9.02 13.06 -1.61
C LEU A 45 -7.78 13.30 -2.46
N ASP A 46 -7.21 14.47 -2.31
CA ASP A 46 -5.94 14.85 -2.92
C ASP A 46 -4.86 14.83 -1.84
N VAL A 47 -3.87 13.95 -1.99
CA VAL A 47 -2.75 13.79 -1.07
C VAL A 47 -1.47 14.13 -1.83
N ASP A 48 -0.80 15.19 -1.43
CA ASP A 48 0.44 15.63 -2.10
C ASP A 48 1.65 14.79 -1.68
N SER A 49 1.74 14.47 -0.40
CA SER A 49 2.82 13.64 0.12
C SER A 49 2.45 13.01 1.46
N LEU A 50 2.42 11.69 1.49
CA LEU A 50 2.24 10.88 2.69
C LEU A 50 3.54 10.13 2.95
N ASP A 51 4.02 10.17 4.19
CA ASP A 51 5.19 9.38 4.61
C ASP A 51 4.79 7.88 4.68
N MET A 52 5.53 7.04 3.95
CA MET A 52 5.28 5.61 3.90
C MET A 52 5.62 4.88 5.22
N GLY A 53 6.41 5.49 6.11
CA GLY A 53 6.67 4.97 7.45
C GLY A 53 5.42 4.79 8.31
N LEU A 54 4.30 5.41 7.92
CA LEU A 54 2.99 5.16 8.53
C LEU A 54 2.46 3.74 8.32
N LEU A 55 3.05 2.96 7.42
CA LEU A 55 2.67 1.56 7.18
C LEU A 55 3.24 0.62 8.25
N ASP A 56 4.38 0.93 8.86
CA ASP A 56 5.05 0.05 9.82
C ASP A 56 4.13 -0.37 10.99
N PRO A 57 3.42 0.55 11.67
CA PRO A 57 2.52 0.15 12.75
C PRO A 57 1.27 -0.60 12.26
N ILE A 58 0.92 -0.48 10.97
CA ILE A 58 -0.24 -1.17 10.37
C ILE A 58 0.14 -2.58 9.93
N LEU A 59 1.38 -2.75 9.42
CA LEU A 59 1.90 -4.01 8.87
C LEU A 59 2.98 -4.62 9.76
N THR A 60 2.87 -4.43 11.08
CA THR A 60 3.79 -4.99 12.07
C THR A 60 3.98 -6.50 11.88
N GLY A 61 5.24 -6.94 11.84
CA GLY A 61 5.60 -8.35 11.61
C GLY A 61 5.56 -8.79 10.14
N VAL A 62 5.24 -7.87 9.22
CA VAL A 62 5.30 -8.11 7.77
C VAL A 62 6.41 -7.28 7.14
N ILE A 63 6.41 -5.98 7.45
CA ILE A 63 7.43 -5.04 6.99
C ILE A 63 7.84 -4.09 8.11
N SER A 64 9.05 -3.55 8.00
CA SER A 64 9.61 -2.57 8.93
C SER A 64 10.58 -1.63 8.20
N ASP A 65 11.02 -0.59 8.91
CA ASP A 65 11.95 0.43 8.40
C ASP A 65 11.49 1.08 7.09
N THR A 66 10.17 1.23 6.93
CA THR A 66 9.59 1.76 5.69
C THR A 66 9.86 3.26 5.57
N ARG A 67 10.35 3.65 4.41
CA ARG A 67 10.64 5.03 4.01
C ARG A 67 10.09 5.27 2.63
N GLY A 68 9.91 6.53 2.27
CA GLY A 68 9.42 6.94 0.97
C GLY A 68 8.17 7.79 1.09
N HIS A 69 7.64 8.19 -0.04
CA HIS A 69 6.47 9.07 -0.10
C HIS A 69 5.42 8.54 -1.05
N ALA A 70 4.17 8.75 -0.69
CA ALA A 70 3.05 8.49 -1.57
C ALA A 70 2.27 9.79 -1.83
N SER A 71 1.82 9.96 -3.06
CA SER A 71 0.80 10.95 -3.42
C SER A 71 -0.43 10.22 -3.96
N ALA A 72 -1.60 10.80 -3.81
CA ALA A 72 -2.84 10.16 -4.25
C ALA A 72 -3.86 11.19 -4.75
N ASP A 73 -4.57 10.82 -5.82
CA ASP A 73 -5.77 11.48 -6.30
C ASP A 73 -6.88 10.43 -6.32
N LEU A 74 -7.75 10.48 -5.33
CA LEU A 74 -8.77 9.46 -5.11
C LEU A 74 -10.15 10.09 -5.04
N VAL A 75 -11.12 9.38 -5.58
CA VAL A 75 -12.54 9.71 -5.50
C VAL A 75 -13.26 8.59 -4.76
N LEU A 76 -13.88 8.94 -3.67
CA LEU A 76 -14.79 8.08 -2.92
C LEU A 76 -16.22 8.48 -3.29
N GLN A 77 -16.98 7.56 -3.81
CA GLN A 77 -18.39 7.77 -4.11
C GLN A 77 -19.20 6.57 -3.65
N GLY A 78 -20.45 6.79 -3.32
CA GLY A 78 -21.26 5.67 -2.90
C GLY A 78 -22.68 6.03 -2.56
N GLN A 79 -23.42 4.98 -2.23
CA GLN A 79 -24.81 5.06 -1.82
C GLN A 79 -25.04 4.10 -0.64
N ARG A 80 -25.64 4.59 0.44
CA ARG A 80 -25.90 3.82 1.67
C ARG A 80 -24.60 3.28 2.30
N ARG A 81 -24.38 1.95 2.24
CA ARG A 81 -23.19 1.27 2.80
C ARG A 81 -22.19 0.82 1.74
N GLU A 82 -22.48 1.09 0.48
CA GLU A 82 -21.60 0.75 -0.63
C GLU A 82 -20.74 1.96 -0.94
N ALA A 83 -19.45 1.79 -0.85
CA ALA A 83 -18.44 2.81 -1.10
C ALA A 83 -17.49 2.32 -2.19
N ASP A 84 -17.40 3.06 -3.27
CA ASP A 84 -16.42 2.84 -4.34
C ASP A 84 -15.31 3.87 -4.24
N LEU A 85 -14.08 3.38 -4.11
CA LEU A 85 -12.88 4.17 -4.18
C LEU A 85 -12.24 3.99 -5.56
N THR A 86 -11.96 5.09 -6.26
CA THR A 86 -11.32 5.08 -7.57
C THR A 86 -10.24 6.15 -7.63
N GLY A 87 -9.23 5.94 -8.48
CA GLY A 87 -8.17 6.92 -8.67
C GLY A 87 -6.79 6.30 -8.84
N GLU A 88 -5.77 7.01 -8.40
CA GLU A 88 -4.38 6.63 -8.54
C GLU A 88 -3.57 6.99 -7.29
N ILE A 89 -2.67 6.11 -6.91
CA ILE A 89 -1.66 6.34 -5.86
C ILE A 89 -0.29 6.21 -6.51
N ARG A 90 0.55 7.21 -6.32
CA ARG A 90 1.95 7.21 -6.79
C ARG A 90 2.87 7.10 -5.60
N VAL A 91 3.73 6.09 -5.62
CA VAL A 91 4.75 5.85 -4.59
C VAL A 91 6.10 6.17 -5.18
N THR A 92 6.92 6.89 -4.43
CA THR A 92 8.28 7.28 -4.84
C THR A 92 9.28 7.02 -3.71
N GLY A 93 10.44 6.46 -4.09
CA GLY A 93 11.53 6.20 -3.17
C GLY A 93 11.19 5.27 -2.03
N LEU A 94 10.30 4.29 -2.27
CA LEU A 94 9.96 3.29 -1.26
C LEU A 94 11.19 2.43 -0.95
N SER A 95 11.51 2.33 0.33
CA SER A 95 12.44 1.36 0.89
C SER A 95 11.76 0.71 2.10
N THR A 96 11.76 -0.60 2.17
CA THR A 96 11.15 -1.34 3.29
C THR A 96 11.85 -2.67 3.48
N ARG A 97 11.95 -3.14 4.72
CA ARG A 97 12.47 -4.47 5.04
C ARG A 97 11.30 -5.44 5.20
N VAL A 98 11.41 -6.60 4.60
CA VAL A 98 10.48 -7.71 4.83
C VAL A 98 10.93 -8.46 6.08
N ASP A 99 10.13 -8.44 7.14
CA ASP A 99 10.53 -8.94 8.46
C ASP A 99 10.84 -10.45 8.45
N PHE A 100 10.09 -11.24 7.69
CA PHE A 100 10.29 -12.69 7.63
C PHE A 100 11.63 -13.10 6.99
N THR A 101 12.09 -12.34 6.00
CA THR A 101 13.32 -12.65 5.26
C THR A 101 14.49 -11.76 5.64
N GLN A 102 14.26 -10.70 6.41
CA GLN A 102 15.22 -9.67 6.81
C GLN A 102 15.90 -8.98 5.63
N VAL A 103 15.29 -9.01 4.45
CA VAL A 103 15.82 -8.35 3.25
C VAL A 103 15.17 -6.98 3.07
N PRO A 104 15.96 -5.89 3.03
CA PRO A 104 15.46 -4.60 2.62
C PRO A 104 15.36 -4.52 1.09
N TYR A 105 14.19 -4.10 0.60
CA TYR A 105 13.98 -3.86 -0.82
C TYR A 105 13.71 -2.39 -1.08
N THR A 106 14.13 -1.94 -2.26
CA THR A 106 13.84 -0.59 -2.74
C THR A 106 12.98 -0.62 -3.99
N MET A 107 12.10 0.35 -4.10
CA MET A 107 11.16 0.54 -5.19
C MET A 107 11.16 2.02 -5.56
N PRO A 108 11.94 2.43 -6.58
CA PRO A 108 12.11 3.85 -6.91
C PRO A 108 10.80 4.55 -7.25
N ARG A 109 9.91 3.84 -7.95
CA ARG A 109 8.60 4.35 -8.33
C ARG A 109 7.60 3.22 -8.54
N ALA A 110 6.40 3.41 -8.01
CA ALA A 110 5.24 2.57 -8.31
C ALA A 110 4.00 3.43 -8.53
N VAL A 111 3.10 2.94 -9.36
CA VAL A 111 1.78 3.53 -9.58
C VAL A 111 0.73 2.46 -9.34
N LEU A 112 -0.15 2.72 -8.37
CA LEU A 112 -1.28 1.85 -8.07
C LEU A 112 -2.55 2.46 -8.66
N SER A 113 -3.19 1.74 -9.54
CA SER A 113 -4.55 2.09 -9.99
C SER A 113 -5.56 1.58 -8.96
N VAL A 114 -6.54 2.42 -8.62
CA VAL A 114 -7.61 2.10 -7.69
C VAL A 114 -8.93 2.09 -8.45
N LYS A 115 -9.65 0.96 -8.44
CA LYS A 115 -10.95 0.82 -9.10
C LYS A 115 -11.87 -0.08 -8.28
N GLY A 116 -12.99 0.44 -7.79
CA GLY A 116 -13.96 -0.32 -7.03
C GLY A 116 -13.33 -0.96 -5.78
N ASN A 117 -12.58 -0.19 -4.99
CA ASN A 117 -11.85 -0.65 -3.80
C ASN A 117 -10.77 -1.71 -4.09
N ARG A 118 -10.33 -1.82 -5.33
CA ARG A 118 -9.26 -2.73 -5.75
C ARG A 118 -8.06 -1.93 -6.19
N PHE A 119 -6.92 -2.21 -5.58
CA PHE A 119 -5.64 -1.54 -5.76
C PHE A 119 -4.71 -2.46 -6.54
N ARG A 120 -4.19 -1.99 -7.67
CA ARG A 120 -3.32 -2.78 -8.53
C ARG A 120 -2.09 -2.01 -8.95
N ALA A 121 -0.95 -2.64 -8.83
CA ALA A 121 0.25 -2.27 -9.53
C ALA A 121 0.85 -3.51 -10.19
N SER A 122 1.43 -3.37 -11.37
CA SER A 122 2.00 -4.47 -12.13
C SER A 122 3.34 -4.09 -12.72
N ASN A 123 4.22 -5.07 -12.80
CA ASN A 123 5.55 -4.96 -13.39
C ASN A 123 6.41 -3.85 -12.77
N VAL A 124 6.27 -3.65 -11.46
CA VAL A 124 7.02 -2.63 -10.74
C VAL A 124 8.45 -3.14 -10.50
N PRO A 125 9.49 -2.38 -10.87
CA PRO A 125 10.87 -2.76 -10.58
C PRO A 125 11.12 -2.66 -9.08
N ILE A 126 11.69 -3.71 -8.51
CA ILE A 126 12.20 -3.75 -7.14
C ILE A 126 13.67 -4.15 -7.18
N PHE A 127 14.42 -3.67 -6.20
CA PHE A 127 15.85 -3.91 -6.09
C PHE A 127 16.20 -4.39 -4.69
N ASP A 128 17.13 -5.32 -4.62
CA ASP A 128 17.74 -5.75 -3.36
C ASP A 128 18.89 -4.79 -2.94
N PRO A 129 19.55 -5.01 -1.79
CA PRO A 129 20.64 -4.15 -1.33
C PRO A 129 21.87 -4.11 -2.26
N GLU A 130 22.04 -5.11 -3.11
CA GLU A 130 23.15 -5.22 -4.05
C GLU A 130 22.81 -4.64 -5.42
N GLY A 131 21.55 -4.20 -5.62
CA GLY A 131 21.08 -3.60 -6.85
C GLY A 131 20.54 -4.61 -7.88
N ASN A 132 20.40 -5.88 -7.51
CA ASN A 132 19.76 -6.86 -8.39
C ASN A 132 18.28 -6.57 -8.55
N GLU A 133 17.77 -6.70 -9.77
CA GLU A 133 16.42 -6.30 -10.13
C GLU A 133 15.46 -7.49 -10.15
N GLY A 134 14.29 -7.29 -9.59
CA GLY A 134 13.13 -8.16 -9.74
C GLY A 134 11.89 -7.38 -10.15
N ARG A 135 10.79 -8.10 -10.33
CA ARG A 135 9.48 -7.53 -10.64
C ARG A 135 8.47 -7.85 -9.55
N PHE A 136 7.64 -6.88 -9.28
CA PHE A 136 6.63 -6.94 -8.24
C PHE A 136 5.25 -6.59 -8.82
N ASP A 137 4.27 -7.43 -8.54
CA ASP A 137 2.87 -7.18 -8.82
C ASP A 137 2.07 -7.24 -7.52
N ILE A 138 1.08 -6.39 -7.38
CA ILE A 138 0.12 -6.42 -6.27
C ILE A 138 -1.30 -6.26 -6.80
N ASP A 139 -2.20 -7.05 -6.27
CA ASP A 139 -3.64 -6.94 -6.43
C ASP A 139 -4.29 -7.05 -5.04
N LEU A 140 -4.69 -5.93 -4.49
CA LEU A 140 -5.30 -5.81 -3.18
C LEU A 140 -6.76 -5.40 -3.34
N SER A 141 -7.69 -6.09 -2.70
CA SER A 141 -9.09 -5.68 -2.64
C SER A 141 -9.56 -5.47 -1.20
N LEU A 142 -10.27 -4.37 -1.00
CA LEU A 142 -10.88 -3.99 0.28
C LEU A 142 -12.40 -4.13 0.17
N GLN A 143 -12.94 -5.27 0.58
CA GLN A 143 -14.38 -5.46 0.62
C GLN A 143 -14.93 -4.88 1.93
N HIS A 144 -15.78 -3.86 1.82
CA HIS A 144 -16.41 -3.16 2.96
C HIS A 144 -15.42 -2.64 4.02
N LEU A 145 -14.19 -2.34 3.63
CA LEU A 145 -13.10 -1.87 4.50
C LEU A 145 -12.71 -2.84 5.65
N SER A 146 -13.31 -4.02 5.68
CA SER A 146 -13.10 -5.02 6.75
C SER A 146 -12.51 -6.34 6.27
N ASN A 147 -12.71 -6.70 5.00
CA ASN A 147 -12.14 -7.91 4.42
C ASN A 147 -11.07 -7.53 3.40
N ILE A 148 -9.83 -7.85 3.75
CA ILE A 148 -8.68 -7.64 2.87
C ILE A 148 -8.38 -8.96 2.18
N ALA A 149 -8.43 -8.96 0.84
CA ALA A 149 -7.88 -10.03 0.03
C ALA A 149 -6.72 -9.49 -0.80
N TYR A 150 -5.64 -10.24 -0.89
CA TYR A 150 -4.44 -9.83 -1.60
C TYR A 150 -3.82 -10.96 -2.41
N ASP A 151 -3.18 -10.58 -3.51
CA ASP A 151 -2.36 -11.43 -4.38
C ASP A 151 -1.10 -10.63 -4.72
N VAL A 152 0.02 -11.05 -4.16
CA VAL A 152 1.34 -10.45 -4.37
C VAL A 152 2.18 -11.44 -5.15
N ARG A 153 2.85 -10.97 -6.21
CA ARG A 153 3.79 -11.76 -7.00
C ARG A 153 5.12 -11.05 -7.07
N VAL A 154 6.16 -11.84 -6.92
CA VAL A 154 7.54 -11.37 -7.04
C VAL A 154 8.27 -12.29 -8.01
N ALA A 155 8.97 -11.69 -8.95
CA ALA A 155 9.85 -12.41 -9.89
C ALA A 155 11.29 -11.93 -9.69
N PRO A 156 12.04 -12.52 -8.76
CA PRO A 156 13.44 -12.21 -8.52
C PRO A 156 14.32 -12.68 -9.70
N ARG A 157 15.38 -11.95 -9.97
CA ARG A 157 16.46 -12.32 -10.87
C ARG A 157 17.79 -12.14 -10.14
N GLN A 158 18.39 -13.23 -9.69
CA GLN A 158 19.61 -13.23 -8.87
C GLN A 158 19.51 -12.30 -7.65
N MET A 159 18.30 -12.13 -7.12
CA MET A 159 18.03 -11.25 -6.00
C MET A 159 18.28 -11.94 -4.67
N MET A 160 18.73 -11.18 -3.71
CA MET A 160 18.73 -11.60 -2.31
C MET A 160 17.28 -11.81 -1.87
N VAL A 161 16.95 -13.03 -1.43
CA VAL A 161 15.60 -13.40 -0.97
C VAL A 161 15.56 -13.82 0.49
N LEU A 162 16.73 -14.00 1.11
CA LEU A 162 16.89 -14.27 2.53
C LEU A 162 18.18 -13.62 3.04
N ASN A 163 18.12 -13.02 4.22
CA ASN A 163 19.27 -12.45 4.93
C ASN A 163 19.01 -12.48 6.44
N THR A 164 18.80 -13.69 6.97
CA THR A 164 18.49 -13.91 8.38
C THR A 164 19.71 -14.39 9.14
N THR A 165 19.75 -14.10 10.43
CA THR A 165 20.71 -14.63 11.39
C THR A 165 20.04 -15.67 12.30
N PRO A 166 20.82 -16.48 13.08
CA PRO A 166 20.24 -17.39 14.07
C PRO A 166 19.37 -16.70 15.14
N GLN A 167 19.55 -15.38 15.33
CA GLN A 167 18.73 -14.58 16.25
C GLN A 167 17.37 -14.21 15.64
N ASP A 168 17.31 -14.07 14.31
CA ASP A 168 16.07 -13.76 13.59
C ASP A 168 15.21 -15.01 13.40
N ASN A 169 15.84 -16.15 13.13
CA ASN A 169 15.16 -17.43 12.95
C ASN A 169 16.12 -18.59 13.24
N ASP A 170 15.77 -19.45 14.18
CA ASP A 170 16.56 -20.60 14.60
C ASP A 170 16.42 -21.82 13.67
N SER A 171 15.38 -21.84 12.84
CA SER A 171 15.09 -22.96 11.94
C SER A 171 15.72 -22.80 10.56
N PHE A 172 15.85 -21.55 10.09
CA PHE A 172 16.54 -21.24 8.84
C PHE A 172 17.19 -19.86 8.92
N TYR A 173 18.43 -19.80 8.58
CA TYR A 173 19.23 -18.57 8.55
C TYR A 173 20.29 -18.65 7.47
N GLY A 174 20.81 -17.50 7.09
CA GLY A 174 21.83 -17.36 6.06
C GLY A 174 21.46 -16.31 5.05
N ARG A 175 22.27 -16.24 3.99
CA ARG A 175 22.04 -15.36 2.86
C ARG A 175 21.77 -16.23 1.64
N VAL A 176 20.65 -15.95 0.96
CA VAL A 176 20.21 -16.73 -0.22
C VAL A 176 19.84 -15.78 -1.34
N TYR A 177 20.36 -16.09 -2.52
CA TYR A 177 19.98 -15.45 -3.78
C TYR A 177 19.15 -16.42 -4.61
N ALA A 178 18.17 -15.90 -5.33
CA ALA A 178 17.30 -16.73 -6.14
C ALA A 178 16.85 -16.03 -7.42
N THR A 179 16.59 -16.88 -8.42
CA THR A 179 15.88 -16.54 -9.65
C THR A 179 14.64 -17.39 -9.75
N GLY A 180 13.48 -16.79 -10.05
CA GLY A 180 12.24 -17.56 -10.17
C GLY A 180 10.98 -16.72 -9.98
N SER A 181 10.00 -17.29 -9.28
CA SER A 181 8.76 -16.62 -8.94
C SER A 181 8.25 -17.02 -7.57
N ALA A 182 7.67 -16.06 -6.84
CA ALA A 182 6.94 -16.28 -5.61
C ALA A 182 5.56 -15.62 -5.73
N ARG A 183 4.52 -16.29 -5.27
CA ARG A 183 3.17 -15.77 -5.16
C ARG A 183 2.69 -15.95 -3.74
N ILE A 184 2.24 -14.87 -3.14
CA ILE A 184 1.67 -14.83 -1.80
C ILE A 184 0.26 -14.28 -1.92
N SER A 185 -0.72 -15.07 -1.55
CA SER A 185 -2.12 -14.66 -1.59
C SER A 185 -2.82 -14.94 -0.26
N GLY A 186 -3.78 -14.11 0.08
CA GLY A 186 -4.53 -14.27 1.32
C GLY A 186 -5.93 -13.69 1.24
N ASP A 187 -6.83 -14.33 1.96
CA ASP A 187 -8.20 -13.89 2.19
C ASP A 187 -8.66 -14.45 3.55
N LYS A 188 -9.36 -13.64 4.35
CA LYS A 188 -9.97 -14.02 5.63
C LYS A 188 -9.03 -14.76 6.60
N GLY A 189 -7.78 -14.34 6.65
CA GLY A 189 -6.77 -14.91 7.55
C GLY A 189 -6.10 -16.19 7.06
N LEU A 190 -6.45 -16.68 5.87
CA LEU A 190 -5.70 -17.73 5.20
C LEU A 190 -4.59 -17.11 4.35
N VAL A 191 -3.37 -17.64 4.47
CA VAL A 191 -2.22 -17.25 3.65
C VAL A 191 -1.79 -18.46 2.85
N LYS A 192 -1.71 -18.30 1.53
CA LYS A 192 -1.17 -19.28 0.62
C LYS A 192 0.11 -18.74 -0.02
N MET A 193 1.14 -19.56 -0.04
CA MET A 193 2.42 -19.24 -0.65
C MET A 193 2.80 -20.31 -1.66
N ASP A 194 3.03 -19.90 -2.90
CA ASP A 194 3.50 -20.74 -3.99
C ASP A 194 4.86 -20.19 -4.43
N ILE A 195 5.92 -20.97 -4.31
CA ILE A 195 7.29 -20.57 -4.66
C ILE A 195 7.88 -21.55 -5.65
N ALA A 196 8.41 -21.03 -6.76
CA ALA A 196 9.18 -21.76 -7.75
C ALA A 196 10.46 -20.96 -8.03
N ALA A 197 11.55 -21.34 -7.40
CA ALA A 197 12.82 -20.62 -7.48
C ALA A 197 14.01 -21.58 -7.53
N THR A 198 15.06 -21.16 -8.22
CA THR A 198 16.38 -21.77 -8.18
C THR A 198 17.30 -20.89 -7.35
N THR A 199 17.96 -21.46 -6.36
CA THR A 199 18.98 -20.77 -5.59
C THR A 199 20.28 -20.73 -6.40
N GLU A 200 20.99 -19.64 -6.25
CA GLU A 200 22.29 -19.42 -6.87
C GLU A 200 23.35 -19.32 -5.76
N ASP A 201 24.49 -19.97 -6.00
CA ASP A 201 25.65 -19.96 -5.09
C ASP A 201 26.45 -18.67 -5.23
#